data_8bb1f61fe366fc2370abda6226ce0d31
#
_entry.id   8bb1f61fe366fc2370abda6226ce0d31
#
_cell.length_a   1.000
_cell.length_b   1.000
_cell.length_c   1.000
_cell.angle_alpha   90.00
_cell.angle_beta   90.00
_cell.angle_gamma   90.00
#
_symmetry.space_group_name_H-M   'P 1'
#
loop_
_entity.id
_entity.type
_entity.pdbx_description
1 polymer ?
#
loop_
_entity_poly.entity_id
_entity_poly.type
_entity_poly.pdbx_seq_one_letter_code
_entity_poly.pdbx_strand_id
1 'polypeptide(L)'
;SLTLAVALSMAATPILLVILNRLEQSSTEEAREADEIDEEQPRVIIAGFGRFGQITGRLLLSSGVKMVVLDHDPDHIETLRKFGMKVFYGDATRMDLLESAGAAKAEVLINAIDDPQTNLQLTEMVKEHFPHLQIIARARDVDHYIRLRQAGVEKPERETFEGALKIGRLALESLGLGPYEARERADVFRRFNIQMVEEMAMVENDTKARAAVYKRTSAMLSEIITEDREHLSLIQRHGWQGTEEGKHTGNMADEPETKPSS
;
A
#
# COMPACT_ATOMS: atom_id res chain seq x y z
N SER A 1 67.77 11.17 24.19
CA SER A 1 66.53 11.17 24.99
C SER A 1 65.29 11.50 24.15
N LEU A 2 65.35 12.45 23.23
CA LEU A 2 64.18 12.84 22.40
C LEU A 2 63.74 11.74 21.43
N THR A 3 64.69 11.08 20.80
CA THR A 3 64.48 9.98 19.87
C THR A 3 63.81 8.74 20.50
N LEU A 4 64.08 8.45 21.77
CA LEU A 4 63.47 7.36 22.51
C LEU A 4 61.98 7.67 22.82
N ALA A 5 61.69 8.96 23.15
CA ALA A 5 60.31 9.38 23.43
C ALA A 5 59.44 9.28 22.16
N VAL A 6 59.97 9.69 21.01
CA VAL A 6 59.26 9.60 19.71
C VAL A 6 59.01 8.13 19.32
N ALA A 7 60.02 7.28 19.48
CA ALA A 7 59.85 5.83 19.18
C ALA A 7 58.85 5.13 20.07
N LEU A 8 58.80 5.49 21.37
CA LEU A 8 57.80 4.98 22.30
C LEU A 8 56.39 5.49 21.98
N SER A 9 56.22 6.75 21.59
CA SER A 9 54.95 7.32 21.16
C SER A 9 54.42 6.63 19.89
N MET A 10 55.28 6.36 18.90
CA MET A 10 54.92 5.67 17.68
C MET A 10 54.49 4.24 17.91
N ALA A 11 55.07 3.54 18.89
CA ALA A 11 54.70 2.16 19.26
C ALA A 11 53.42 2.13 20.14
N ALA A 12 53.18 3.14 20.93
CA ALA A 12 52.01 3.21 21.81
C ALA A 12 50.68 3.41 21.03
N THR A 13 50.70 4.15 19.92
CA THR A 13 49.52 4.48 19.13
C THR A 13 48.76 3.23 18.58
N PRO A 14 49.43 2.26 17.89
CA PRO A 14 48.73 1.07 17.43
C PRO A 14 48.25 0.15 18.56
N ILE A 15 48.94 0.13 19.68
CA ILE A 15 48.53 -0.63 20.87
C ILE A 15 47.28 -0.01 21.46
N LEU A 16 47.22 1.31 21.57
CA LEU A 16 46.05 2.03 22.07
C LEU A 16 44.84 1.85 21.16
N LEU A 17 45.03 1.87 19.84
CA LEU A 17 43.96 1.61 18.88
C LEU A 17 43.40 0.17 18.98
N VAL A 18 44.26 -0.81 19.19
CA VAL A 18 43.81 -2.20 19.37
C VAL A 18 43.03 -2.35 20.69
N ILE A 19 43.46 -1.66 21.75
CA ILE A 19 42.76 -1.64 23.05
C ILE A 19 41.40 -0.93 22.92
N LEU A 20 41.35 0.23 22.26
CA LEU A 20 40.10 0.96 22.02
C LEU A 20 39.12 0.15 21.17
N ASN A 21 39.55 -0.45 20.08
CA ASN A 21 38.71 -1.34 19.26
C ASN A 21 38.20 -2.55 20.04
N ARG A 22 38.99 -3.13 20.94
CA ARG A 22 38.50 -4.22 21.81
C ARG A 22 37.50 -3.75 22.84
N LEU A 23 37.69 -2.56 23.40
CA LEU A 23 36.74 -1.96 24.35
C LEU A 23 35.41 -1.58 23.67
N GLU A 24 35.46 -1.05 22.44
CA GLU A 24 34.25 -0.78 21.64
C GLU A 24 33.52 -2.08 21.24
N GLN A 25 34.25 -3.11 20.84
CA GLN A 25 33.63 -4.41 20.55
C GLN A 25 33.02 -5.03 21.81
N SER A 26 33.69 -4.96 22.95
CA SER A 26 33.18 -5.47 24.22
C SER A 26 31.95 -4.72 24.72
N SER A 27 31.89 -3.40 24.56
CA SER A 27 30.70 -2.62 24.92
C SER A 27 29.52 -2.83 23.97
N THR A 28 29.77 -3.32 22.74
CA THR A 28 28.72 -3.66 21.77
C THR A 28 28.24 -5.11 21.96
N GLU A 29 29.05 -5.99 22.56
CA GLU A 29 28.64 -7.36 22.85
C GLU A 29 27.88 -7.49 24.20
N GLU A 30 28.19 -6.67 25.22
CA GLU A 30 27.45 -6.70 26.49
C GLU A 30 26.03 -6.06 26.43
N ALA A 31 25.73 -5.28 25.38
CA ALA A 31 24.39 -4.76 25.14
C ALA A 31 23.49 -5.71 24.34
N ARG A 32 23.99 -6.85 23.96
CA ARG A 32 23.20 -7.95 23.40
C ARG A 32 23.00 -9.01 24.47
N GLU A 33 22.08 -8.79 25.41
CA GLU A 33 21.31 -9.91 25.93
C GLU A 33 20.85 -10.68 24.69
N ALA A 34 21.23 -11.98 24.63
CA ALA A 34 20.71 -12.85 23.60
C ALA A 34 19.20 -12.78 23.71
N ASP A 35 18.58 -12.01 22.79
CA ASP A 35 17.16 -12.15 22.54
C ASP A 35 16.94 -13.66 22.39
N GLU A 36 16.11 -14.21 23.26
CA GLU A 36 15.63 -15.57 23.10
C GLU A 36 15.25 -15.68 21.63
N ILE A 37 15.90 -16.59 20.91
CA ILE A 37 15.62 -16.88 19.52
C ILE A 37 14.20 -17.41 19.54
N ASP A 38 13.23 -16.50 19.41
CA ASP A 38 11.84 -16.85 19.18
C ASP A 38 11.87 -17.60 17.82
N GLU A 39 11.78 -18.93 17.90
CA GLU A 39 11.92 -19.84 16.76
C GLU A 39 10.81 -19.62 15.69
N GLU A 40 9.87 -18.72 15.98
CA GLU A 40 8.83 -18.37 15.03
C GLU A 40 9.39 -17.50 13.90
N GLN A 41 9.54 -18.14 12.78
CA GLN A 41 9.99 -17.56 11.52
C GLN A 41 9.03 -16.42 11.07
N PRO A 42 9.56 -15.35 10.46
CA PRO A 42 8.70 -14.30 9.93
C PRO A 42 7.82 -14.86 8.82
N ARG A 43 6.53 -14.52 8.87
CA ARG A 43 5.59 -14.88 7.80
C ARG A 43 5.65 -13.89 6.64
N VAL A 44 6.06 -12.67 6.92
CA VAL A 44 6.07 -11.56 5.96
C VAL A 44 7.44 -10.89 5.95
N ILE A 45 7.94 -10.63 4.74
CA ILE A 45 9.11 -9.78 4.52
C ILE A 45 8.63 -8.50 3.82
N ILE A 46 9.04 -7.33 4.32
CA ILE A 46 8.78 -6.04 3.69
C ILE A 46 10.10 -5.48 3.17
N ALA A 47 10.22 -5.32 1.87
CA ALA A 47 11.35 -4.67 1.22
C ALA A 47 11.02 -3.20 0.92
N GLY A 48 11.73 -2.28 1.57
CA GLY A 48 11.47 -0.84 1.54
C GLY A 48 10.48 -0.40 2.63
N PHE A 49 10.95 0.47 3.54
CA PHE A 49 10.12 0.97 4.64
C PHE A 49 9.94 2.48 4.62
N GLY A 50 9.89 3.05 3.42
CA GLY A 50 9.46 4.42 3.18
C GLY A 50 7.98 4.63 3.54
N ARG A 51 7.40 5.75 3.10
CA ARG A 51 6.01 6.14 3.42
C ARG A 51 4.97 5.04 3.20
N PHE A 52 5.08 4.30 2.11
CA PHE A 52 4.18 3.18 1.78
C PHE A 52 4.41 1.99 2.72
N GLY A 53 5.65 1.53 2.85
CA GLY A 53 6.02 0.39 3.70
C GLY A 53 5.68 0.61 5.18
N GLN A 54 5.82 1.84 5.69
CA GLN A 54 5.46 2.19 7.06
C GLN A 54 3.96 2.05 7.36
N ILE A 55 3.09 2.42 6.42
CA ILE A 55 1.64 2.26 6.60
C ILE A 55 1.28 0.78 6.61
N THR A 56 1.80 0.04 5.63
CA THR A 56 1.59 -1.40 5.49
C THR A 56 2.12 -2.17 6.70
N GLY A 57 3.35 -1.88 7.12
CA GLY A 57 3.97 -2.54 8.27
C GLY A 57 3.23 -2.27 9.58
N ARG A 58 2.77 -1.04 9.81
CA ARG A 58 1.97 -0.72 11.01
C ARG A 58 0.64 -1.45 11.04
N LEU A 59 -0.03 -1.60 9.90
CA LEU A 59 -1.25 -2.39 9.81
C LEU A 59 -0.99 -3.86 10.18
N LEU A 60 0.04 -4.47 9.61
CA LEU A 60 0.40 -5.86 9.88
C LEU A 60 0.82 -6.06 11.35
N LEU A 61 1.62 -5.14 11.89
CA LEU A 61 2.04 -5.19 13.29
C LEU A 61 0.84 -5.11 14.24
N SER A 62 -0.10 -4.18 14.00
CA SER A 62 -1.31 -4.05 14.81
C SER A 62 -2.24 -5.27 14.69
N SER A 63 -2.07 -6.07 13.63
CA SER A 63 -2.78 -7.33 13.41
C SER A 63 -2.04 -8.56 13.99
N GLY A 64 -0.93 -8.34 14.72
CA GLY A 64 -0.15 -9.41 15.33
C GLY A 64 0.68 -10.23 14.34
N VAL A 65 0.91 -9.74 13.12
CA VAL A 65 1.69 -10.45 12.11
C VAL A 65 3.18 -10.25 12.37
N LYS A 66 3.91 -11.35 12.54
CA LYS A 66 5.38 -11.31 12.63
C LYS A 66 5.98 -11.04 11.26
N MET A 67 6.80 -9.99 11.18
CA MET A 67 7.41 -9.56 9.94
C MET A 67 8.88 -9.19 10.13
N VAL A 68 9.61 -9.21 9.02
CA VAL A 68 10.97 -8.68 8.90
C VAL A 68 10.96 -7.56 7.88
N VAL A 69 11.67 -6.48 8.18
CA VAL A 69 11.83 -5.33 7.29
C VAL A 69 13.25 -5.30 6.75
N LEU A 70 13.37 -5.08 5.44
CA LEU A 70 14.63 -4.79 4.74
C LEU A 70 14.59 -3.34 4.27
N ASP A 71 15.50 -2.51 4.74
CA ASP A 71 15.64 -1.13 4.30
C ASP A 71 17.11 -0.71 4.26
N HIS A 72 17.45 0.21 3.38
CA HIS A 72 18.79 0.78 3.26
C HIS A 72 18.94 2.16 3.92
N ASP A 73 17.87 2.71 4.49
CA ASP A 73 17.89 4.00 5.19
C ASP A 73 18.13 3.78 6.69
N PRO A 74 19.30 4.26 7.21
CA PRO A 74 19.65 4.08 8.64
C PRO A 74 18.65 4.77 9.59
N ASP A 75 18.08 5.90 9.21
CA ASP A 75 17.16 6.68 10.07
C ASP A 75 15.84 5.93 10.28
N HIS A 76 15.39 5.23 9.25
CA HIS A 76 14.22 4.34 9.36
C HIS A 76 14.50 3.19 10.32
N ILE A 77 15.67 2.59 10.26
CA ILE A 77 16.03 1.39 11.02
C ILE A 77 16.04 1.65 12.52
N GLU A 78 16.66 2.75 12.96
CA GLU A 78 16.73 3.09 14.38
C GLU A 78 15.31 3.29 14.96
N THR A 79 14.45 3.93 14.21
CA THR A 79 13.04 4.13 14.59
C THR A 79 12.29 2.80 14.72
N LEU A 80 12.48 1.89 13.77
CA LEU A 80 11.79 0.60 13.73
C LEU A 80 12.20 -0.33 14.88
N ARG A 81 13.50 -0.35 15.21
CA ARG A 81 14.02 -1.13 16.33
C ARG A 81 13.42 -0.67 17.66
N LYS A 82 13.18 0.63 17.86
CA LYS A 82 12.50 1.16 19.03
C LYS A 82 11.05 0.67 19.18
N PHE A 83 10.42 0.27 18.07
CA PHE A 83 9.09 -0.35 18.06
C PHE A 83 9.12 -1.89 18.11
N GLY A 84 10.27 -2.49 18.40
CA GLY A 84 10.41 -3.96 18.52
C GLY A 84 10.34 -4.72 17.20
N MET A 85 10.48 -4.05 16.07
CA MET A 85 10.48 -4.71 14.76
C MET A 85 11.87 -5.28 14.43
N LYS A 86 11.89 -6.49 13.88
CA LYS A 86 13.13 -7.10 13.37
C LYS A 86 13.46 -6.45 12.03
N VAL A 87 14.56 -5.71 11.98
CA VAL A 87 14.97 -4.95 10.80
C VAL A 87 16.39 -5.31 10.40
N PHE A 88 16.58 -5.63 9.12
CA PHE A 88 17.89 -5.79 8.51
C PHE A 88 18.23 -4.57 7.65
N TYR A 89 19.44 -4.06 7.88
CA TYR A 89 20.00 -3.00 7.07
C TYR A 89 20.62 -3.55 5.80
N GLY A 90 20.24 -3.04 4.66
CA GLY A 90 20.91 -3.31 3.41
C GLY A 90 20.00 -3.26 2.19
N ASP A 91 20.61 -3.55 1.06
CA ASP A 91 19.93 -3.61 -0.22
C ASP A 91 19.16 -4.93 -0.35
N ALA A 92 17.82 -4.83 -0.44
CA ALA A 92 16.94 -5.97 -0.56
C ALA A 92 17.12 -6.77 -1.87
N THR A 93 17.88 -6.25 -2.85
CA THR A 93 18.25 -7.00 -4.06
C THR A 93 19.44 -7.95 -3.84
N ARG A 94 19.98 -8.00 -2.63
CA ARG A 94 21.03 -8.95 -2.27
C ARG A 94 20.42 -10.26 -1.77
N MET A 95 20.82 -11.36 -2.40
CA MET A 95 20.34 -12.71 -2.08
C MET A 95 20.63 -13.11 -0.62
N ASP A 96 21.88 -12.88 -0.17
CA ASP A 96 22.32 -13.21 1.19
C ASP A 96 21.49 -12.50 2.27
N LEU A 97 21.03 -11.29 1.97
CA LEU A 97 20.17 -10.53 2.87
C LEU A 97 18.74 -11.10 2.91
N LEU A 98 18.19 -11.52 1.78
CA LEU A 98 16.89 -12.19 1.73
C LEU A 98 16.89 -13.53 2.45
N GLU A 99 17.95 -14.32 2.27
CA GLU A 99 18.12 -15.59 2.99
C GLU A 99 18.17 -15.35 4.51
N SER A 100 18.96 -14.35 4.94
CA SER A 100 19.08 -13.98 6.35
C SER A 100 17.76 -13.44 6.93
N ALA A 101 16.96 -12.78 6.10
CA ALA A 101 15.62 -12.33 6.46
C ALA A 101 14.59 -13.45 6.56
N GLY A 102 14.94 -14.66 6.17
CA GLY A 102 14.08 -15.84 6.24
C GLY A 102 13.22 -16.08 5.02
N ALA A 103 13.61 -15.58 3.83
CA ALA A 103 12.85 -15.73 2.58
C ALA A 103 12.50 -17.17 2.22
N ALA A 104 13.36 -18.15 2.60
CA ALA A 104 13.11 -19.57 2.38
C ALA A 104 11.87 -20.11 3.10
N LYS A 105 11.40 -19.45 4.15
CA LYS A 105 10.26 -19.92 4.98
C LYS A 105 9.13 -18.91 5.07
N ALA A 106 9.33 -17.66 4.65
CA ALA A 106 8.29 -16.65 4.60
C ALA A 106 7.19 -17.02 3.59
N GLU A 107 6.00 -16.54 3.82
CA GLU A 107 4.83 -16.77 2.96
C GLU A 107 4.63 -15.64 1.95
N VAL A 108 4.90 -14.40 2.39
CA VAL A 108 4.62 -13.19 1.61
C VAL A 108 5.83 -12.26 1.58
N LEU A 109 6.16 -11.77 0.41
CA LEU A 109 7.05 -10.62 0.22
C LEU A 109 6.22 -9.40 -0.20
N ILE A 110 6.33 -8.32 0.55
CA ILE A 110 5.79 -7.01 0.19
C ILE A 110 6.93 -6.17 -0.38
N ASN A 111 6.93 -6.00 -1.69
CA ASN A 111 7.91 -5.16 -2.37
C ASN A 111 7.40 -3.71 -2.43
N ALA A 112 7.82 -2.90 -1.46
CA ALA A 112 7.44 -1.50 -1.29
C ALA A 112 8.52 -0.51 -1.76
N ILE A 113 9.54 -0.99 -2.48
CA ILE A 113 10.64 -0.19 -3.01
C ILE A 113 10.09 0.86 -3.98
N ASP A 114 10.54 2.13 -3.83
CA ASP A 114 10.06 3.27 -4.60
C ASP A 114 10.58 3.29 -6.04
N ASP A 115 11.86 2.94 -6.21
CA ASP A 115 12.47 2.91 -7.54
C ASP A 115 11.95 1.75 -8.38
N PRO A 116 11.28 2.00 -9.53
CA PRO A 116 10.66 0.97 -10.34
C PRO A 116 11.64 -0.08 -10.86
N GLN A 117 12.88 0.31 -11.15
CA GLN A 117 13.88 -0.62 -11.67
C GLN A 117 14.35 -1.59 -10.60
N THR A 118 14.69 -1.09 -9.42
CA THR A 118 15.08 -1.90 -8.26
C THR A 118 13.94 -2.80 -7.80
N ASN A 119 12.70 -2.29 -7.84
CA ASN A 119 11.51 -3.05 -7.50
C ASN A 119 11.30 -4.24 -8.43
N LEU A 120 11.45 -4.05 -9.76
CA LEU A 120 11.39 -5.15 -10.73
C LEU A 120 12.53 -6.14 -10.56
N GLN A 121 13.75 -5.66 -10.37
CA GLN A 121 14.92 -6.52 -10.14
C GLN A 121 14.72 -7.44 -8.93
N LEU A 122 14.25 -6.90 -7.81
CA LEU A 122 13.89 -7.69 -6.64
C LEU A 122 12.79 -8.71 -6.95
N THR A 123 11.76 -8.29 -7.67
CA THR A 123 10.63 -9.15 -8.05
C THR A 123 11.11 -10.36 -8.88
N GLU A 124 11.91 -10.12 -9.92
CA GLU A 124 12.46 -11.16 -10.79
C GLU A 124 13.35 -12.13 -10.00
N MET A 125 14.25 -11.62 -9.19
CA MET A 125 15.13 -12.42 -8.35
C MET A 125 14.35 -13.30 -7.37
N VAL A 126 13.33 -12.77 -6.71
CA VAL A 126 12.50 -13.55 -5.78
C VAL A 126 11.67 -14.60 -6.50
N LYS A 127 11.13 -14.30 -7.67
CA LYS A 127 10.42 -15.28 -8.51
C LYS A 127 11.31 -16.45 -8.91
N GLU A 128 12.58 -16.19 -9.22
CA GLU A 128 13.54 -17.21 -9.63
C GLU A 128 13.99 -18.10 -8.45
N HIS A 129 14.30 -17.50 -7.31
CA HIS A 129 14.96 -18.22 -6.20
C HIS A 129 14.00 -18.65 -5.09
N PHE A 130 12.88 -17.95 -4.91
CA PHE A 130 11.86 -18.21 -3.89
C PHE A 130 10.44 -18.30 -4.50
N PRO A 131 10.19 -19.24 -5.44
CA PRO A 131 8.92 -19.30 -6.19
C PRO A 131 7.69 -19.57 -5.32
N HIS A 132 7.87 -19.99 -4.08
CA HIS A 132 6.80 -20.20 -3.11
C HIS A 132 6.30 -18.89 -2.48
N LEU A 133 7.11 -17.81 -2.51
CA LEU A 133 6.72 -16.52 -1.94
C LEU A 133 5.62 -15.86 -2.79
N GLN A 134 4.53 -15.51 -2.15
CA GLN A 134 3.54 -14.62 -2.74
C GLN A 134 4.08 -13.20 -2.75
N ILE A 135 4.25 -12.61 -3.93
CA ILE A 135 4.73 -11.24 -4.08
C ILE A 135 3.55 -10.29 -4.19
N ILE A 136 3.48 -9.31 -3.29
CA ILE A 136 2.62 -8.13 -3.36
C ILE A 136 3.54 -6.94 -3.61
N ALA A 137 3.39 -6.27 -4.75
CA ALA A 137 4.31 -5.22 -5.16
C ALA A 137 3.60 -3.87 -5.29
N ARG A 138 4.26 -2.82 -4.78
CA ARG A 138 3.89 -1.43 -5.03
C ARG A 138 4.26 -1.05 -6.46
N ALA A 139 3.31 -0.55 -7.21
CA ALA A 139 3.52 0.05 -8.52
C ALA A 139 3.49 1.58 -8.41
N ARG A 140 4.51 2.25 -8.94
CA ARG A 140 4.62 3.71 -8.93
C ARG A 140 3.60 4.36 -9.86
N ASP A 141 3.44 3.79 -11.05
CA ASP A 141 2.55 4.26 -12.11
C ASP A 141 1.98 3.08 -12.92
N VAL A 142 1.24 3.38 -13.97
CA VAL A 142 0.61 2.37 -14.83
C VAL A 142 1.64 1.55 -15.61
N ASP A 143 2.71 2.16 -16.08
CA ASP A 143 3.75 1.42 -16.82
C ASP A 143 4.48 0.43 -15.90
N HIS A 144 4.83 0.86 -14.70
CA HIS A 144 5.41 -0.02 -13.69
C HIS A 144 4.44 -1.15 -13.29
N TYR A 145 3.14 -0.86 -13.13
CA TYR A 145 2.12 -1.87 -12.88
C TYR A 145 2.13 -2.94 -13.98
N ILE A 146 2.11 -2.53 -15.25
CA ILE A 146 2.13 -3.43 -16.40
C ILE A 146 3.38 -4.30 -16.39
N ARG A 147 4.56 -3.71 -16.16
CA ARG A 147 5.83 -4.45 -16.07
C ARG A 147 5.83 -5.47 -14.94
N LEU A 148 5.29 -5.14 -13.78
CA LEU A 148 5.14 -6.08 -12.67
C LEU A 148 4.19 -7.24 -13.01
N ARG A 149 3.06 -6.95 -13.70
CA ARG A 149 2.15 -7.99 -14.18
C ARG A 149 2.85 -8.93 -15.16
N GLN A 150 3.65 -8.39 -16.08
CA GLN A 150 4.44 -9.17 -17.05
C GLN A 150 5.55 -9.98 -16.36
N ALA A 151 6.14 -9.48 -15.27
CA ALA A 151 7.06 -10.21 -14.41
C ALA A 151 6.35 -11.29 -13.54
N GLY A 152 5.03 -11.46 -13.67
CA GLY A 152 4.26 -12.50 -12.98
C GLY A 152 3.80 -12.14 -11.57
N VAL A 153 3.76 -10.86 -11.20
CA VAL A 153 3.11 -10.43 -9.96
C VAL A 153 1.59 -10.45 -10.15
N GLU A 154 0.90 -11.20 -9.32
CA GLU A 154 -0.56 -11.32 -9.46
C GLU A 154 -1.31 -10.06 -9.04
N LYS A 155 -0.82 -9.36 -8.02
CA LYS A 155 -1.49 -8.23 -7.39
C LYS A 155 -0.53 -7.06 -7.15
N PRO A 156 -0.08 -6.36 -8.21
CA PRO A 156 0.57 -5.07 -8.00
C PRO A 156 -0.48 -4.04 -7.53
N GLU A 157 -0.09 -3.13 -6.64
CA GLU A 157 -0.97 -2.07 -6.17
C GLU A 157 -0.40 -0.69 -6.55
N ARG A 158 -1.18 0.13 -7.22
CA ARG A 158 -0.77 1.49 -7.60
C ARG A 158 -0.83 2.42 -6.39
N GLU A 159 0.34 2.89 -5.98
CA GLU A 159 0.55 3.68 -4.76
C GLU A 159 -0.45 4.83 -4.56
N THR A 160 -0.72 5.59 -5.60
CA THR A 160 -1.51 6.83 -5.51
C THR A 160 -2.98 6.65 -5.88
N PHE A 161 -3.36 5.52 -6.48
CA PHE A 161 -4.66 5.38 -7.13
C PHE A 161 -5.84 5.56 -6.18
N GLU A 162 -5.89 4.84 -5.08
CA GLU A 162 -7.01 4.93 -4.13
C GLU A 162 -7.07 6.29 -3.42
N GLY A 163 -5.90 6.87 -3.08
CA GLY A 163 -5.83 8.21 -2.51
C GLY A 163 -6.30 9.29 -3.47
N ALA A 164 -5.88 9.23 -4.74
CA ALA A 164 -6.29 10.17 -5.77
C ALA A 164 -7.78 10.05 -6.09
N LEU A 165 -8.30 8.82 -6.16
CA LEU A 165 -9.72 8.57 -6.37
C LEU A 165 -10.60 9.15 -5.25
N LYS A 166 -10.15 9.00 -3.99
CA LYS A 166 -10.81 9.61 -2.84
C LYS A 166 -10.84 11.15 -2.94
N ILE A 167 -9.73 11.76 -3.34
CA ILE A 167 -9.66 13.22 -3.55
C ILE A 167 -10.61 13.66 -4.68
N GLY A 168 -10.64 12.93 -5.81
CA GLY A 168 -11.57 13.18 -6.90
C GLY A 168 -13.04 13.13 -6.44
N ARG A 169 -13.40 12.13 -5.65
CA ARG A 169 -14.74 12.02 -5.05
C ARG A 169 -15.08 13.22 -4.16
N LEU A 170 -14.18 13.62 -3.26
CA LEU A 170 -14.39 14.80 -2.41
C LEU A 170 -14.54 16.09 -3.21
N ALA A 171 -13.82 16.23 -4.32
CA ALA A 171 -13.97 17.36 -5.23
C ALA A 171 -15.37 17.38 -5.87
N LEU A 172 -15.89 16.23 -6.31
CA LEU A 172 -17.26 16.12 -6.84
C LEU A 172 -18.31 16.53 -5.79
N GLU A 173 -18.15 16.09 -4.56
CA GLU A 173 -19.03 16.48 -3.44
C GLU A 173 -18.98 18.00 -3.19
N SER A 174 -17.78 18.59 -3.22
CA SER A 174 -17.59 20.05 -3.06
C SER A 174 -18.19 20.87 -4.22
N LEU A 175 -18.32 20.28 -5.40
CA LEU A 175 -18.99 20.87 -6.56
C LEU A 175 -20.51 20.68 -6.53
N GLY A 176 -21.07 20.13 -5.45
CA GLY A 176 -22.49 19.98 -5.22
C GLY A 176 -23.09 18.63 -5.64
N LEU A 177 -22.25 17.65 -5.98
CA LEU A 177 -22.74 16.30 -6.22
C LEU A 177 -23.11 15.62 -4.89
N GLY A 178 -24.23 14.89 -4.86
CA GLY A 178 -24.60 14.14 -3.65
C GLY A 178 -23.54 13.11 -3.24
N PRO A 179 -23.28 12.88 -1.92
CA PRO A 179 -22.24 11.95 -1.48
C PRO A 179 -22.38 10.53 -2.02
N TYR A 180 -23.62 10.05 -2.17
CA TYR A 180 -23.90 8.74 -2.76
C TYR A 180 -23.52 8.71 -4.24
N GLU A 181 -23.97 9.68 -5.02
CA GLU A 181 -23.66 9.78 -6.45
C GLU A 181 -22.16 9.96 -6.71
N ALA A 182 -21.47 10.77 -5.90
CA ALA A 182 -20.01 10.93 -5.99
C ALA A 182 -19.27 9.61 -5.74
N ARG A 183 -19.75 8.81 -4.78
CA ARG A 183 -19.21 7.46 -4.52
C ARG A 183 -19.46 6.53 -5.70
N GLU A 184 -20.70 6.47 -6.20
CA GLU A 184 -21.06 5.61 -7.33
C GLU A 184 -20.18 5.89 -8.55
N ARG A 185 -19.99 7.16 -8.89
CA ARG A 185 -19.10 7.59 -10.01
C ARG A 185 -17.65 7.18 -9.76
N ALA A 186 -17.15 7.32 -8.55
CA ALA A 186 -15.79 6.89 -8.20
C ALA A 186 -15.65 5.37 -8.32
N ASP A 187 -16.66 4.59 -7.92
CA ASP A 187 -16.64 3.13 -7.99
C ASP A 187 -16.78 2.62 -9.44
N VAL A 188 -17.57 3.28 -10.26
CA VAL A 188 -17.63 3.03 -11.71
C VAL A 188 -16.26 3.29 -12.34
N PHE A 189 -15.67 4.47 -12.08
CA PHE A 189 -14.33 4.81 -12.57
C PHE A 189 -13.28 3.79 -12.13
N ARG A 190 -13.31 3.37 -10.86
CA ARG A 190 -12.38 2.36 -10.33
C ARG A 190 -12.44 1.07 -11.14
N ARG A 191 -13.63 0.51 -11.34
CA ARG A 191 -13.82 -0.75 -12.09
C ARG A 191 -13.27 -0.64 -13.50
N PHE A 192 -13.66 0.41 -14.23
CA PHE A 192 -13.19 0.62 -15.60
C PHE A 192 -11.69 0.84 -15.69
N ASN A 193 -11.13 1.60 -14.77
CA ASN A 193 -9.70 1.87 -14.75
C ASN A 193 -8.87 0.62 -14.45
N ILE A 194 -9.31 -0.22 -13.51
CA ILE A 194 -8.65 -1.50 -13.21
C ILE A 194 -8.70 -2.40 -14.46
N GLN A 195 -9.88 -2.57 -15.06
CA GLN A 195 -10.05 -3.39 -16.27
C GLN A 195 -9.16 -2.89 -17.40
N MET A 196 -9.13 -1.58 -17.65
CA MET A 196 -8.31 -0.97 -18.68
C MET A 196 -6.83 -1.28 -18.50
N VAL A 197 -6.31 -1.16 -17.27
CA VAL A 197 -4.90 -1.41 -16.96
C VAL A 197 -4.57 -2.90 -17.08
N GLU A 198 -5.46 -3.79 -16.66
CA GLU A 198 -5.30 -5.24 -16.87
C GLU A 198 -5.28 -5.60 -18.35
N GLU A 199 -6.19 -5.06 -19.16
CA GLU A 199 -6.17 -5.26 -20.61
C GLU A 199 -4.86 -4.75 -21.25
N MET A 200 -4.35 -3.59 -20.79
CA MET A 200 -3.05 -3.08 -21.24
C MET A 200 -1.88 -4.00 -20.84
N ALA A 201 -1.95 -4.65 -19.68
CA ALA A 201 -0.92 -5.57 -19.23
C ALA A 201 -0.88 -6.87 -20.04
N MET A 202 -2.01 -7.28 -20.63
CA MET A 202 -2.10 -8.46 -21.50
C MET A 202 -1.58 -8.19 -22.92
N VAL A 203 -1.49 -6.93 -23.30
CA VAL A 203 -0.95 -6.55 -24.62
C VAL A 203 0.57 -6.51 -24.54
N GLU A 204 1.25 -7.34 -25.33
CA GLU A 204 2.71 -7.28 -25.47
C GLU A 204 3.13 -5.86 -25.90
N ASN A 205 4.40 -5.48 -25.69
CA ASN A 205 4.98 -4.13 -25.76
C ASN A 205 4.60 -3.27 -27.00
N ASP A 206 3.33 -3.32 -27.44
CA ASP A 206 2.76 -2.51 -28.51
C ASP A 206 2.09 -1.24 -27.95
N THR A 207 2.81 -0.13 -28.03
CA THR A 207 2.32 1.19 -27.60
C THR A 207 1.04 1.62 -28.34
N LYS A 208 0.86 1.21 -29.62
CA LYS A 208 -0.34 1.54 -30.38
C LYS A 208 -1.55 0.76 -29.90
N ALA A 209 -1.36 -0.54 -29.62
CA ALA A 209 -2.43 -1.37 -29.07
C ALA A 209 -2.84 -0.89 -27.65
N ARG A 210 -1.89 -0.53 -26.78
CA ARG A 210 -2.18 0.07 -25.48
C ARG A 210 -2.94 1.39 -25.59
N ALA A 211 -2.54 2.26 -26.53
CA ALA A 211 -3.25 3.51 -26.80
C ALA A 211 -4.69 3.28 -27.32
N ALA A 212 -4.91 2.23 -28.10
CA ALA A 212 -6.24 1.85 -28.57
C ALA A 212 -7.14 1.36 -27.40
N VAL A 213 -6.60 0.54 -26.49
CA VAL A 213 -7.30 0.12 -25.25
C VAL A 213 -7.69 1.34 -24.45
N TYR A 214 -6.76 2.27 -24.20
CA TYR A 214 -7.04 3.50 -23.47
C TYR A 214 -8.18 4.31 -24.08
N LYS A 215 -8.12 4.58 -25.39
CA LYS A 215 -9.14 5.35 -26.11
C LYS A 215 -10.51 4.69 -26.03
N ARG A 216 -10.59 3.39 -26.27
CA ARG A 216 -11.84 2.63 -26.23
C ARG A 216 -12.46 2.70 -24.83
N THR A 217 -11.70 2.37 -23.79
CA THR A 217 -12.19 2.31 -22.41
C THR A 217 -12.58 3.69 -21.89
N SER A 218 -11.81 4.73 -22.24
CA SER A 218 -12.14 6.12 -21.87
C SER A 218 -13.42 6.62 -22.53
N ALA A 219 -13.67 6.25 -23.79
CA ALA A 219 -14.91 6.58 -24.49
C ALA A 219 -16.12 5.90 -23.83
N MET A 220 -16.03 4.59 -23.56
CA MET A 220 -17.08 3.84 -22.85
C MET A 220 -17.40 4.42 -21.48
N LEU A 221 -16.36 4.76 -20.70
CA LEU A 221 -16.55 5.39 -19.38
C LEU A 221 -17.28 6.73 -19.51
N SER A 222 -16.90 7.55 -20.49
CA SER A 222 -17.54 8.86 -20.72
C SER A 222 -19.02 8.72 -21.08
N GLU A 223 -19.35 7.71 -21.91
CA GLU A 223 -20.72 7.40 -22.32
C GLU A 223 -21.58 6.99 -21.10
N ILE A 224 -21.09 6.05 -20.30
CA ILE A 224 -21.80 5.58 -19.08
C ILE A 224 -22.04 6.73 -18.09
N ILE A 225 -21.04 7.58 -17.82
CA ILE A 225 -21.20 8.72 -16.91
C ILE A 225 -22.19 9.73 -17.48
N THR A 226 -22.29 9.88 -18.79
CA THR A 226 -23.21 10.80 -19.46
C THR A 226 -24.64 10.27 -19.41
N GLU A 227 -24.85 8.99 -19.73
CA GLU A 227 -26.16 8.34 -19.65
C GLU A 227 -26.74 8.39 -18.23
N ASP A 228 -25.93 8.06 -17.21
CA ASP A 228 -26.34 8.18 -15.80
C ASP A 228 -26.76 9.61 -15.45
N ARG A 229 -26.04 10.61 -15.96
CA ARG A 229 -26.37 12.02 -15.73
C ARG A 229 -27.70 12.41 -16.38
N GLU A 230 -27.99 11.96 -17.59
CA GLU A 230 -29.25 12.21 -18.27
C GLU A 230 -30.41 11.50 -17.56
N HIS A 231 -30.20 10.27 -17.13
CA HIS A 231 -31.19 9.49 -16.40
C HIS A 231 -31.55 10.16 -15.04
N LEU A 232 -30.55 10.59 -14.28
CA LEU A 232 -30.76 11.33 -13.03
C LEU A 232 -31.44 12.68 -13.27
N SER A 233 -31.11 13.39 -14.34
CA SER A 233 -31.78 14.65 -14.70
C SER A 233 -33.23 14.44 -15.08
N LEU A 234 -33.58 13.34 -15.68
CA LEU A 234 -34.95 12.94 -16.01
C LEU A 234 -35.73 12.59 -14.73
N ILE A 235 -35.16 11.85 -13.81
CA ILE A 235 -35.76 11.51 -12.51
C ILE A 235 -35.99 12.81 -11.70
N GLN A 236 -35.04 13.75 -11.68
CA GLN A 236 -35.19 15.02 -11.01
C GLN A 236 -36.25 15.95 -11.66
N ARG A 237 -36.37 15.92 -13.00
CA ARG A 237 -37.41 16.69 -13.72
C ARG A 237 -38.79 16.08 -13.60
N HIS A 238 -38.90 14.77 -13.50
CA HIS A 238 -40.13 14.04 -13.26
C HIS A 238 -40.31 13.75 -11.77
N GLY A 239 -39.56 14.50 -10.94
CA GLY A 239 -39.53 14.38 -9.49
C GLY A 239 -40.91 14.11 -8.95
N TRP A 240 -41.01 13.02 -8.26
CA TRP A 240 -42.13 12.44 -7.58
C TRP A 240 -43.33 13.43 -7.48
N GLN A 241 -44.12 13.53 -8.53
CA GLN A 241 -45.48 14.05 -8.49
C GLN A 241 -46.23 12.96 -7.69
N GLY A 242 -46.09 13.05 -6.35
CA GLY A 242 -47.00 12.37 -5.46
C GLY A 242 -48.39 12.73 -5.94
N THR A 243 -49.10 11.75 -6.45
CA THR A 243 -50.54 11.87 -6.80
C THR A 243 -51.25 12.49 -5.61
N GLU A 244 -51.58 13.80 -5.74
CA GLU A 244 -52.57 14.47 -4.91
C GLU A 244 -53.97 13.96 -5.26
N GLU A 245 -54.19 12.68 -5.34
CA GLU A 245 -55.51 12.04 -5.41
C GLU A 245 -55.73 11.27 -4.11
N GLY A 246 -56.30 11.96 -3.12
CA GLY A 246 -56.64 11.38 -1.83
C GLY A 246 -57.20 12.36 -0.83
N LYS A 247 -57.67 13.55 -1.28
CA LYS A 247 -58.61 14.30 -0.42
C LYS A 247 -60.02 13.66 -0.51
N HIS A 248 -60.17 12.53 0.16
CA HIS A 248 -61.50 12.09 0.56
C HIS A 248 -62.08 13.06 1.56
N THR A 249 -63.02 13.85 1.09
CA THR A 249 -64.01 14.54 1.88
C THR A 249 -64.83 13.53 2.63
N GLY A 250 -64.37 13.14 3.78
CA GLY A 250 -65.15 12.41 4.77
C GLY A 250 -65.93 13.39 5.62
N ASN A 251 -67.14 13.67 5.18
CA ASN A 251 -68.18 14.37 5.95
C ASN A 251 -68.57 13.40 7.08
N MET A 252 -68.11 13.64 8.29
CA MET A 252 -68.64 12.97 9.48
C MET A 252 -69.69 13.88 10.10
N ALA A 253 -70.93 13.44 9.85
CA ALA A 253 -72.11 13.96 10.52
C ALA A 253 -72.06 13.58 12.02
N ASP A 254 -72.62 14.52 12.79
CA ASP A 254 -72.96 14.47 14.21
C ASP A 254 -73.52 13.12 14.68
N GLU A 255 -73.02 12.57 15.75
CA GLU A 255 -73.77 11.71 16.67
C GLU A 255 -73.55 12.17 18.10
N PRO A 256 -74.66 12.11 18.92
CA PRO A 256 -74.72 12.89 20.17
C PRO A 256 -74.13 12.07 21.37
N GLU A 257 -73.67 12.86 22.32
CA GLU A 257 -73.22 12.43 23.64
C GLU A 257 -74.28 11.61 24.38
N THR A 258 -73.91 10.41 24.85
CA THR A 258 -74.64 9.77 25.98
C THR A 258 -73.69 9.64 27.16
N LYS A 259 -74.01 10.33 28.25
CA LYS A 259 -73.43 10.20 29.58
C LYS A 259 -73.76 8.82 30.16
N PRO A 260 -72.90 8.14 30.85
CA PRO A 260 -73.27 7.11 31.80
C PRO A 260 -73.52 7.69 33.19
N SER A 261 -74.62 7.39 33.71
CA SER A 261 -75.00 7.51 35.13
C SER A 261 -74.65 6.22 35.87
N SER A 262 -74.19 6.44 37.10
CA SER A 262 -74.05 5.50 38.26
C SER A 262 -72.68 4.86 38.43
#